data_68c860f81290d512e756737c4610993d
#
_entry.id   68c860f81290d512e756737c4610993d
#
_cell.length_a   1.000
_cell.length_b   1.000
_cell.length_c   1.000
_cell.angle_alpha   90.00
_cell.angle_beta   90.00
_cell.angle_gamma   90.00
#
_symmetry.space_group_name_H-M   'P 1'
#
loop_
_entity.id
_entity.type
_entity.pdbx_description
1 polymer ?
#
loop_
_entity_poly.entity_id
_entity_poly.type
_entity_poly.pdbx_seq_one_letter_code
_entity_poly.pdbx_strand_id
1 'polypeptide(L)'
;MSPTHPVEVAPERLDGWVARFTASHGEVTRSVAQRDRAGASPSTCLHLAAADGSWARLTGWQEADLAAGLAGFAAPPPLLVLLVRRGGYAVALVSASGDLVAHKVGTRHVQSRTAAGGWSQQRYARRRGHQADALVEAVVGHTARLLHPPSPSDRPHGARRAAAPPASTDRTLSALDLGGLVLGGDRSLVAGVMSAIEDGPSLPACTRNHLAVLPRRELYDLPDPRRSVLDDAVRRGRAVLMEVHNA
;
A
#
# COMPACT_ATOMS: atom_id res chain seq x y z
N MET A 1 -11.77 -9.56 -30.08
CA MET A 1 -10.87 -9.85 -28.93
C MET A 1 -11.72 -9.74 -27.67
N SER A 2 -11.85 -10.82 -26.93
CA SER A 2 -12.57 -10.80 -25.65
C SER A 2 -11.88 -9.85 -24.67
N PRO A 3 -12.62 -9.08 -23.88
CA PRO A 3 -12.03 -8.11 -22.94
C PRO A 3 -11.25 -8.83 -21.83
N THR A 4 -10.12 -8.26 -21.44
CA THR A 4 -9.40 -8.70 -20.24
C THR A 4 -10.05 -8.08 -19.01
N HIS A 5 -10.18 -8.87 -17.94
CA HIS A 5 -10.76 -8.44 -16.66
C HIS A 5 -9.68 -8.38 -15.58
N PRO A 6 -9.53 -7.25 -14.88
CA PRO A 6 -8.67 -7.17 -13.71
C PRO A 6 -9.35 -7.88 -12.52
N VAL A 7 -8.59 -8.72 -11.82
CA VAL A 7 -9.05 -9.45 -10.64
C VAL A 7 -8.01 -9.30 -9.52
N GLU A 8 -8.48 -9.07 -8.30
CA GLU A 8 -7.65 -9.06 -7.09
C GLU A 8 -7.90 -10.35 -6.31
N VAL A 9 -6.89 -11.18 -6.14
CA VAL A 9 -7.01 -12.45 -5.40
C VAL A 9 -6.16 -12.41 -4.15
N ALA A 10 -6.78 -12.68 -2.99
CA ALA A 10 -6.04 -12.79 -1.74
C ALA A 10 -5.00 -13.92 -1.83
N PRO A 11 -3.78 -13.73 -1.27
CA PRO A 11 -2.71 -14.72 -1.34
C PRO A 11 -3.15 -16.12 -0.94
N GLU A 12 -3.95 -16.20 0.12
CA GLU A 12 -4.45 -17.44 0.71
C GLU A 12 -5.48 -18.17 -0.18
N ARG A 13 -6.00 -17.50 -1.20
CA ARG A 13 -6.99 -18.03 -2.16
C ARG A 13 -6.40 -18.33 -3.53
N LEU A 14 -5.12 -18.06 -3.74
CA LEU A 14 -4.50 -18.18 -5.06
C LEU A 14 -4.54 -19.61 -5.59
N ASP A 15 -4.15 -20.60 -4.77
CA ASP A 15 -4.15 -22.02 -5.18
C ASP A 15 -5.55 -22.48 -5.59
N GLY A 16 -6.58 -22.13 -4.80
CA GLY A 16 -7.97 -22.44 -5.11
C GLY A 16 -8.47 -21.73 -6.35
N TRP A 17 -7.98 -20.51 -6.65
CA TRP A 17 -8.32 -19.81 -7.86
C TRP A 17 -7.70 -20.50 -9.09
N VAL A 18 -6.41 -20.84 -9.03
CA VAL A 18 -5.71 -21.55 -10.12
C VAL A 18 -6.34 -22.93 -10.38
N ALA A 19 -6.72 -23.66 -9.32
CA ALA A 19 -7.39 -24.94 -9.48
C ALA A 19 -8.72 -24.79 -10.23
N ARG A 20 -9.54 -23.79 -9.89
CA ARG A 20 -10.80 -23.50 -10.61
C ARG A 20 -10.56 -23.07 -12.06
N PHE A 21 -9.56 -22.24 -12.29
CA PHE A 21 -9.17 -21.82 -13.65
C PHE A 21 -8.80 -23.05 -14.50
N THR A 22 -7.97 -23.96 -13.96
CA THR A 22 -7.61 -25.23 -14.62
C THR A 22 -8.85 -26.12 -14.87
N ALA A 23 -9.74 -26.24 -13.90
CA ALA A 23 -10.95 -27.03 -14.05
C ALA A 23 -11.91 -26.49 -15.15
N SER A 24 -11.94 -25.17 -15.34
CA SER A 24 -12.82 -24.52 -16.31
C SER A 24 -12.22 -24.46 -17.71
N HIS A 25 -10.90 -24.37 -17.86
CA HIS A 25 -10.22 -24.06 -19.13
C HIS A 25 -9.27 -25.18 -19.60
N GLY A 26 -9.20 -26.32 -18.89
CA GLY A 26 -8.35 -27.45 -19.21
C GLY A 26 -6.93 -27.33 -18.66
N GLU A 27 -6.01 -28.10 -19.25
CA GLU A 27 -4.62 -28.11 -18.81
C GLU A 27 -3.98 -26.72 -18.88
N VAL A 28 -3.25 -26.33 -17.82
CA VAL A 28 -2.63 -25.01 -17.68
C VAL A 28 -1.10 -25.13 -17.65
N THR A 29 -0.45 -24.51 -18.61
CA THR A 29 1.00 -24.32 -18.63
C THR A 29 1.38 -23.03 -17.89
N ARG A 30 2.41 -23.08 -17.07
CA ARG A 30 2.96 -21.95 -16.32
C ARG A 30 4.27 -21.48 -16.92
N SER A 31 4.42 -20.17 -17.10
CA SER A 31 5.65 -19.56 -17.58
C SER A 31 5.89 -18.21 -16.91
N VAL A 32 7.13 -17.75 -16.87
CA VAL A 32 7.48 -16.39 -16.46
C VAL A 32 7.51 -15.51 -17.69
N ALA A 33 6.78 -14.41 -17.65
CA ALA A 33 6.75 -13.41 -18.71
C ALA A 33 7.27 -12.07 -18.18
N GLN A 34 7.94 -11.32 -19.04
CA GLN A 34 8.29 -9.93 -18.73
C GLN A 34 7.04 -9.05 -18.87
N ARG A 35 6.89 -8.10 -17.97
CA ARG A 35 5.87 -7.07 -18.04
C ARG A 35 6.53 -5.72 -18.25
N ASP A 36 6.37 -5.21 -19.45
CA ASP A 36 6.77 -3.84 -19.78
C ASP A 36 5.69 -2.89 -19.23
N ARG A 37 6.03 -2.15 -18.21
CA ARG A 37 5.18 -1.06 -17.72
C ARG A 37 5.84 0.25 -18.12
N ALA A 38 5.14 1.07 -18.91
CA ALA A 38 5.64 2.37 -19.33
C ALA A 38 6.10 3.19 -18.12
N GLY A 39 7.41 3.52 -18.05
CA GLY A 39 8.00 4.34 -17.01
C GLY A 39 8.34 3.63 -15.69
N ALA A 40 8.29 2.30 -15.62
CA ALA A 40 8.74 1.51 -14.47
C ALA A 40 9.81 0.50 -14.89
N SER A 41 10.63 0.05 -13.93
CA SER A 41 11.56 -1.05 -14.17
C SER A 41 10.81 -2.30 -14.68
N PRO A 42 11.39 -3.06 -15.63
CA PRO A 42 10.79 -4.30 -16.10
C PRO A 42 10.56 -5.23 -14.90
N SER A 43 9.35 -5.73 -14.76
CA SER A 43 8.98 -6.67 -13.71
C SER A 43 8.51 -7.97 -14.34
N THR A 44 8.77 -9.09 -13.67
CA THR A 44 8.30 -10.38 -14.11
C THR A 44 6.89 -10.65 -13.60
N CYS A 45 6.09 -11.38 -14.38
CA CYS A 45 4.78 -11.87 -13.99
C CYS A 45 4.66 -13.36 -14.27
N LEU A 46 3.83 -14.04 -13.50
CA LEU A 46 3.48 -15.42 -13.78
C LEU A 46 2.38 -15.44 -14.84
N HIS A 47 2.61 -16.17 -15.93
CA HIS A 47 1.65 -16.37 -17.01
C HIS A 47 1.11 -17.80 -16.96
N LEU A 48 -0.20 -17.91 -16.96
CA LEU A 48 -0.96 -19.15 -17.06
C LEU A 48 -1.61 -19.21 -18.44
N ALA A 49 -1.30 -20.21 -19.23
CA ALA A 49 -1.92 -20.46 -20.54
C ALA A 49 -2.71 -21.76 -20.48
N ALA A 50 -4.00 -21.70 -20.75
CA ALA A 50 -4.89 -22.85 -20.75
C ALA A 50 -5.07 -23.46 -22.14
N ALA A 51 -5.50 -24.72 -22.20
CA ALA A 51 -5.62 -25.50 -23.43
C ALA A 51 -6.69 -24.94 -24.39
N ASP A 52 -7.70 -24.23 -23.87
CA ASP A 52 -8.77 -23.60 -24.67
C ASP A 52 -8.39 -22.22 -25.25
N GLY A 53 -7.17 -21.74 -25.00
CA GLY A 53 -6.70 -20.40 -25.39
C GLY A 53 -6.93 -19.31 -24.34
N SER A 54 -7.61 -19.61 -23.25
CA SER A 54 -7.75 -18.70 -22.10
C SER A 54 -6.40 -18.51 -21.39
N TRP A 55 -6.18 -17.33 -20.82
CA TRP A 55 -4.94 -17.07 -20.10
C TRP A 55 -5.13 -16.12 -18.93
N ALA A 56 -4.20 -16.19 -17.98
CA ALA A 56 -4.13 -15.25 -16.87
C ALA A 56 -2.68 -14.78 -16.65
N ARG A 57 -2.51 -13.48 -16.42
CA ARG A 57 -1.25 -12.88 -15.98
C ARG A 57 -1.36 -12.45 -14.54
N LEU A 58 -0.45 -12.95 -13.70
CA LEU A 58 -0.44 -12.73 -12.27
C LEU A 58 0.75 -11.84 -11.91
N THR A 59 0.50 -10.77 -11.14
CA THR A 59 1.52 -9.87 -10.62
C THR A 59 1.48 -9.88 -9.10
N GLY A 60 2.56 -10.36 -8.48
CA GLY A 60 2.79 -10.36 -7.03
C GLY A 60 3.58 -9.14 -6.56
N TRP A 61 4.10 -9.21 -5.34
CA TRP A 61 5.11 -8.31 -4.81
C TRP A 61 6.53 -8.78 -5.14
N GLN A 62 6.69 -10.08 -5.24
CA GLN A 62 7.94 -10.74 -5.62
C GLN A 62 7.99 -10.93 -7.14
N GLU A 63 9.18 -10.98 -7.68
CA GLU A 63 9.37 -11.40 -9.06
C GLU A 63 8.88 -12.85 -9.24
N ALA A 64 8.37 -13.15 -10.44
CA ALA A 64 7.89 -14.49 -10.73
C ALA A 64 9.07 -15.45 -10.82
N ASP A 65 9.04 -16.49 -9.98
CA ASP A 65 9.95 -17.61 -9.98
C ASP A 65 9.14 -18.91 -9.94
N LEU A 66 9.29 -19.74 -10.98
CA LEU A 66 8.60 -21.03 -11.05
C LEU A 66 9.08 -22.00 -9.98
N ALA A 67 10.34 -21.90 -9.54
CA ALA A 67 10.90 -22.77 -8.50
C ALA A 67 10.30 -22.48 -7.12
N ALA A 68 9.94 -21.21 -6.84
CA ALA A 68 9.30 -20.82 -5.59
C ALA A 68 7.83 -21.30 -5.49
N GLY A 69 7.23 -21.75 -6.59
CA GLY A 69 5.85 -22.16 -6.68
C GLY A 69 4.86 -21.01 -6.45
N LEU A 70 3.56 -21.33 -6.45
CA LEU A 70 2.50 -20.31 -6.26
C LEU A 70 2.53 -19.67 -4.88
N ALA A 71 2.82 -20.45 -3.84
CA ALA A 71 2.84 -19.94 -2.46
C ALA A 71 3.96 -18.91 -2.26
N GLY A 72 5.16 -19.15 -2.77
CA GLY A 72 6.28 -18.19 -2.70
C GLY A 72 5.98 -16.92 -3.49
N PHE A 73 5.41 -17.05 -4.68
CA PHE A 73 5.01 -15.93 -5.52
C PHE A 73 3.89 -15.09 -4.88
N ALA A 74 2.92 -15.74 -4.25
CA ALA A 74 1.76 -15.08 -3.63
C ALA A 74 2.10 -14.36 -2.31
N ALA A 75 3.18 -14.76 -1.62
CA ALA A 75 3.53 -14.26 -0.31
C ALA A 75 3.80 -12.73 -0.34
N PRO A 76 2.96 -11.89 0.28
CA PRO A 76 3.25 -10.47 0.36
C PRO A 76 4.35 -10.23 1.40
N PRO A 77 5.25 -9.27 1.17
CA PRO A 77 6.18 -8.82 2.20
C PRO A 77 5.44 -8.01 3.28
N PRO A 78 6.11 -7.66 4.38
CA PRO A 78 5.62 -6.62 5.27
C PRO A 78 5.46 -5.30 4.51
N LEU A 79 4.37 -4.56 4.79
CA LEU A 79 3.97 -3.38 4.04
C LEU A 79 3.87 -2.14 4.93
N LEU A 80 4.24 -0.99 4.38
CA LEU A 80 3.84 0.32 4.89
C LEU A 80 2.64 0.82 4.07
N VAL A 81 1.53 1.11 4.73
CA VAL A 81 0.31 1.64 4.12
C VAL A 81 0.19 3.12 4.46
N LEU A 82 0.05 3.97 3.45
CA LEU A 82 -0.13 5.42 3.56
C LEU A 82 -1.38 5.83 2.79
N LEU A 83 -2.44 6.19 3.51
CA LEU A 83 -3.68 6.70 2.94
C LEU A 83 -3.84 8.15 3.36
N VAL A 84 -3.92 9.08 2.40
CA VAL A 84 -4.00 10.51 2.69
C VAL A 84 -5.05 11.17 1.80
N ARG A 85 -6.06 11.78 2.43
CA ARG A 85 -7.08 12.61 1.77
C ARG A 85 -7.33 13.87 2.57
N ARG A 86 -8.02 14.83 1.97
CA ARG A 86 -8.35 16.10 2.63
C ARG A 86 -9.20 15.95 3.90
N GLY A 87 -9.93 14.83 4.02
CA GLY A 87 -10.76 14.52 5.20
C GLY A 87 -10.01 13.78 6.31
N GLY A 88 -8.83 13.22 6.05
CA GLY A 88 -8.09 12.45 7.03
C GLY A 88 -6.92 11.64 6.45
N TYR A 89 -6.34 10.82 7.29
CA TYR A 89 -5.22 9.95 6.93
C TYR A 89 -5.26 8.63 7.70
N ALA A 90 -4.63 7.62 7.14
CA ALA A 90 -4.29 6.39 7.83
C ALA A 90 -2.86 5.98 7.49
N VAL A 91 -2.10 5.60 8.50
CA VAL A 91 -0.74 5.05 8.37
C VAL A 91 -0.71 3.73 9.10
N ALA A 92 -0.15 2.69 8.49
CA ALA A 92 -0.05 1.38 9.14
C ALA A 92 1.19 0.61 8.72
N LEU A 93 1.75 -0.14 9.68
CA LEU A 93 2.69 -1.23 9.44
C LEU A 93 1.92 -2.53 9.44
N VAL A 94 2.07 -3.30 8.39
CA VAL A 94 1.36 -4.55 8.15
C VAL A 94 2.37 -5.68 8.04
N SER A 95 2.16 -6.77 8.78
CA SER A 95 2.98 -7.97 8.68
C SER A 95 2.75 -8.70 7.35
N ALA A 96 3.62 -9.64 7.00
CA ALA A 96 3.42 -10.52 5.86
C ALA A 96 2.13 -11.37 5.96
N SER A 97 1.68 -11.71 7.20
CA SER A 97 0.40 -12.36 7.45
C SER A 97 -0.82 -11.45 7.25
N GLY A 98 -0.62 -10.13 7.20
CA GLY A 98 -1.70 -9.14 7.04
C GLY A 98 -2.19 -8.51 8.34
N ASP A 99 -1.52 -8.82 9.46
CA ASP A 99 -1.85 -8.23 10.75
C ASP A 99 -1.36 -6.78 10.83
N LEU A 100 -2.19 -5.91 11.40
CA LEU A 100 -1.80 -4.53 11.69
C LEU A 100 -0.88 -4.51 12.92
N VAL A 101 0.42 -4.47 12.69
CA VAL A 101 1.44 -4.39 13.76
C VAL A 101 1.33 -3.06 14.51
N ALA A 102 1.23 -1.98 13.77
CA ALA A 102 1.00 -0.65 14.32
C ALA A 102 0.24 0.20 13.32
N HIS A 103 -0.65 1.08 13.79
CA HIS A 103 -1.40 1.96 12.90
C HIS A 103 -1.84 3.24 13.58
N LYS A 104 -2.11 4.26 12.77
CA LYS A 104 -2.75 5.50 13.17
C LYS A 104 -3.76 5.92 12.12
N VAL A 105 -5.00 6.10 12.54
CA VAL A 105 -6.05 6.73 11.75
C VAL A 105 -6.37 8.07 12.39
N GLY A 106 -6.44 9.12 11.59
CA GLY A 106 -6.75 10.47 12.05
C GLY A 106 -7.63 11.22 11.07
N THR A 107 -8.52 12.04 11.60
CA THR A 107 -9.32 12.98 10.82
C THR A 107 -8.64 14.35 10.87
N ARG A 108 -8.44 14.99 9.72
CA ARG A 108 -8.08 16.40 9.61
C ARG A 108 -8.88 17.01 8.47
N HIS A 109 -9.70 17.96 8.79
CA HIS A 109 -10.52 18.63 7.79
C HIS A 109 -9.69 19.69 7.06
N VAL A 110 -9.38 19.44 5.79
CA VAL A 110 -8.90 20.45 4.85
C VAL A 110 -10.14 20.98 4.11
N GLN A 111 -10.43 22.27 4.25
CA GLN A 111 -11.61 22.89 3.63
C GLN A 111 -11.66 22.61 2.12
N SER A 112 -12.77 22.07 1.65
CA SER A 112 -13.07 21.89 0.24
C SER A 112 -13.30 23.24 -0.46
N ARG A 113 -13.26 23.21 -1.79
CA ARG A 113 -13.40 24.39 -2.63
C ARG A 113 -14.80 24.99 -2.48
N THR A 114 -14.92 26.18 -1.88
CA THR A 114 -16.15 26.98 -1.91
C THR A 114 -16.06 27.94 -3.09
N ALA A 115 -17.14 28.05 -3.86
CA ALA A 115 -17.27 28.99 -4.95
C ALA A 115 -17.56 30.39 -4.38
N ALA A 116 -16.51 31.20 -4.19
CA ALA A 116 -16.60 32.59 -3.87
C ALA A 116 -15.64 33.38 -4.77
N GLY A 117 -16.11 34.43 -5.41
CA GLY A 117 -15.32 35.19 -6.38
C GLY A 117 -14.38 36.21 -5.73
N GLY A 118 -13.33 36.58 -6.43
CA GLY A 118 -12.50 37.74 -6.16
C GLY A 118 -11.39 37.54 -5.11
N TRP A 119 -11.04 38.61 -4.42
CA TRP A 119 -9.93 38.68 -3.44
C TRP A 119 -9.96 37.64 -2.33
N SER A 120 -11.09 37.05 -2.04
CA SER A 120 -11.21 35.93 -1.11
C SER A 120 -10.57 34.65 -1.63
N GLN A 121 -10.49 34.42 -2.93
CA GLN A 121 -9.92 33.17 -3.51
C GLN A 121 -8.45 32.99 -3.18
N GLN A 122 -7.63 34.05 -3.19
CA GLN A 122 -6.21 33.96 -2.85
C GLN A 122 -6.00 33.64 -1.36
N ARG A 123 -6.80 34.23 -0.47
CA ARG A 123 -6.75 33.92 0.98
C ARG A 123 -7.16 32.48 1.24
N TYR A 124 -8.22 31.99 0.57
CA TYR A 124 -8.66 30.59 0.70
C TYR A 124 -7.66 29.61 0.08
N ALA A 125 -7.03 29.95 -1.03
CA ALA A 125 -5.98 29.13 -1.64
C ALA A 125 -4.77 28.98 -0.71
N ARG A 126 -4.30 30.10 -0.13
CA ARG A 126 -3.19 30.11 0.83
C ARG A 126 -3.53 29.30 2.10
N ARG A 127 -4.74 29.47 2.66
CA ARG A 127 -5.19 28.68 3.82
C ARG A 127 -5.24 27.18 3.52
N ARG A 128 -5.72 26.79 2.35
CA ARG A 128 -5.74 25.38 1.92
C ARG A 128 -4.34 24.81 1.76
N GLY A 129 -3.39 25.58 1.23
CA GLY A 129 -1.98 25.21 1.17
C GLY A 129 -1.45 24.88 2.56
N HIS A 130 -1.56 25.81 3.52
CA HIS A 130 -1.12 25.58 4.90
C HIS A 130 -1.79 24.38 5.58
N GLN A 131 -3.06 24.11 5.29
CA GLN A 131 -3.75 22.95 5.83
C GLN A 131 -3.24 21.63 5.22
N ALA A 132 -2.93 21.65 3.92
CA ALA A 132 -2.32 20.50 3.24
C ALA A 132 -0.91 20.22 3.77
N ASP A 133 -0.08 21.27 3.92
CA ASP A 133 1.27 21.17 4.48
C ASP A 133 1.24 20.61 5.91
N ALA A 134 0.36 21.11 6.77
CA ALA A 134 0.18 20.61 8.13
C ALA A 134 -0.35 19.17 8.18
N LEU A 135 -1.11 18.72 7.18
CA LEU A 135 -1.54 17.34 7.07
C LEU A 135 -0.36 16.45 6.65
N VAL A 136 0.41 16.86 5.66
CA VAL A 136 1.63 16.17 5.21
C VAL A 136 2.59 15.99 6.38
N GLU A 137 2.91 17.07 7.09
CA GLU A 137 3.79 17.03 8.26
C GLU A 137 3.29 16.07 9.34
N ALA A 138 1.98 16.09 9.63
CA ALA A 138 1.40 15.17 10.61
C ALA A 138 1.54 13.70 10.19
N VAL A 139 1.30 13.39 8.89
CA VAL A 139 1.44 12.03 8.36
C VAL A 139 2.88 11.57 8.42
N VAL A 140 3.84 12.42 8.00
CA VAL A 140 5.28 12.13 8.10
C VAL A 140 5.69 11.86 9.55
N GLY A 141 5.26 12.71 10.49
CA GLY A 141 5.56 12.52 11.91
C GLY A 141 4.93 11.25 12.51
N HIS A 142 3.76 10.82 12.02
CA HIS A 142 3.17 9.54 12.45
C HIS A 142 3.92 8.37 11.83
N THR A 143 4.29 8.45 10.55
CA THR A 143 5.10 7.44 9.88
C THR A 143 6.43 7.23 10.60
N ALA A 144 7.12 8.32 10.93
CA ALA A 144 8.37 8.25 11.67
C ALA A 144 8.22 7.55 13.02
N ARG A 145 7.17 7.86 13.77
CA ARG A 145 6.90 7.23 15.08
C ARG A 145 6.51 5.76 14.97
N LEU A 146 5.90 5.33 13.90
CA LEU A 146 5.57 3.93 13.67
C LEU A 146 6.82 3.13 13.28
N LEU A 147 7.68 3.70 12.43
CA LEU A 147 8.91 3.06 11.96
C LEU A 147 10.01 3.07 13.04
N HIS A 148 10.04 4.10 13.88
CA HIS A 148 11.01 4.30 14.95
C HIS A 148 10.26 4.69 16.23
N PRO A 149 9.62 3.71 16.91
CA PRO A 149 8.94 4.00 18.17
C PRO A 149 9.96 4.49 19.21
N PRO A 150 9.63 5.54 20.00
CA PRO A 150 10.51 6.03 21.04
C PRO A 150 10.76 4.92 22.07
N SER A 151 12.02 4.82 22.51
CA SER A 151 12.40 3.87 23.56
C SER A 151 11.56 4.07 24.81
N PRO A 152 11.29 3.03 25.60
CA PRO A 152 10.55 3.15 26.86
C PRO A 152 11.15 4.18 27.82
N SER A 153 12.46 4.41 27.75
CA SER A 153 13.21 5.41 28.53
C SER A 153 12.93 6.86 28.12
N ASP A 154 12.47 7.10 26.87
CA ASP A 154 12.26 8.45 26.32
C ASP A 154 10.83 8.96 26.53
N ARG A 155 9.98 8.18 27.22
CA ARG A 155 8.59 8.59 27.47
C ARG A 155 8.53 9.58 28.63
N PRO A 156 7.93 10.77 28.44
CA PRO A 156 7.74 11.70 29.52
C PRO A 156 6.88 11.06 30.62
N HIS A 157 7.34 11.16 31.88
CA HIS A 157 6.62 10.71 33.07
C HIS A 157 5.25 11.44 33.10
N GLY A 158 4.14 10.69 32.99
CA GLY A 158 2.79 11.24 33.11
C GLY A 158 1.87 11.04 31.90
N ALA A 159 2.32 10.47 30.78
CA ALA A 159 1.42 10.16 29.67
C ALA A 159 0.44 9.05 30.07
N ARG A 160 -0.86 9.37 30.11
CA ARG A 160 -1.93 8.38 30.32
C ARG A 160 -1.75 7.22 29.36
N ARG A 161 -1.73 6.03 29.94
CA ARG A 161 -1.64 4.74 29.24
C ARG A 161 -2.80 4.62 28.26
N ALA A 162 -2.61 4.97 26.99
CA ALA A 162 -3.49 4.49 25.94
C ALA A 162 -3.42 2.97 25.98
N ALA A 163 -4.58 2.30 25.97
CA ALA A 163 -4.66 0.86 26.04
C ALA A 163 -3.68 0.24 25.05
N ALA A 164 -2.74 -0.55 25.57
CA ALA A 164 -1.86 -1.34 24.73
C ALA A 164 -2.73 -2.28 23.88
N PRO A 165 -2.46 -2.41 22.59
CA PRO A 165 -3.08 -3.48 21.81
C PRO A 165 -2.75 -4.82 22.47
N PRO A 166 -3.64 -5.83 22.37
CA PRO A 166 -3.39 -7.13 22.97
C PRO A 166 -2.06 -7.66 22.45
N ALA A 167 -1.26 -8.17 23.38
CA ALA A 167 0.04 -8.78 23.11
C ALA A 167 -0.18 -10.03 22.22
N SER A 168 -0.04 -9.84 20.92
CA SER A 168 0.15 -10.92 19.96
C SER A 168 1.57 -10.80 19.44
N THR A 169 2.43 -11.64 20.00
CA THR A 169 3.68 -12.15 19.47
C THR A 169 4.62 -11.14 18.81
N ASP A 170 5.48 -10.58 19.66
CA ASP A 170 6.90 -10.31 19.48
C ASP A 170 7.44 -10.36 18.03
N ARG A 171 7.13 -9.32 17.26
CA ARG A 171 7.97 -8.85 16.16
C ARG A 171 7.75 -7.37 15.96
N THR A 172 8.62 -6.58 16.54
CA THR A 172 8.79 -5.18 16.16
C THR A 172 9.28 -5.17 14.72
N LEU A 173 8.39 -4.90 13.74
CA LEU A 173 8.81 -4.71 12.36
C LEU A 173 9.74 -3.51 12.30
N SER A 174 10.98 -3.73 11.88
CA SER A 174 11.90 -2.65 11.54
C SER A 174 11.48 -2.01 10.22
N ALA A 175 11.80 -0.74 10.04
CA ALA A 175 11.63 -0.08 8.75
C ALA A 175 12.33 -0.81 7.59
N LEU A 176 13.43 -1.50 7.88
CA LEU A 176 14.21 -2.26 6.89
C LEU A 176 13.63 -3.63 6.55
N ASP A 177 12.66 -4.13 7.34
CA ASP A 177 11.94 -5.37 7.03
C ASP A 177 10.83 -5.16 6.00
N LEU A 178 10.49 -3.91 5.70
CA LEU A 178 9.45 -3.57 4.74
C LEU A 178 9.89 -3.97 3.32
N GLY A 179 9.00 -4.60 2.59
CA GLY A 179 9.23 -4.98 1.19
C GLY A 179 8.27 -4.33 0.21
N GLY A 180 7.39 -3.41 0.67
CA GLY A 180 6.49 -2.68 -0.22
C GLY A 180 5.72 -1.54 0.42
N LEU A 181 5.25 -0.63 -0.43
CA LEU A 181 4.43 0.52 -0.07
C LEU A 181 3.04 0.40 -0.70
N VAL A 182 1.99 0.65 0.09
CA VAL A 182 0.63 0.83 -0.40
C VAL A 182 0.24 2.29 -0.21
N LEU A 183 0.02 2.98 -1.32
CA LEU A 183 -0.26 4.42 -1.36
C LEU A 183 -1.68 4.66 -1.84
N GLY A 184 -2.47 5.47 -1.12
CA GLY A 184 -3.85 5.72 -1.53
C GLY A 184 -4.40 7.06 -1.10
N GLY A 185 -5.49 7.47 -1.74
CA GLY A 185 -6.18 8.71 -1.48
C GLY A 185 -5.96 9.81 -2.51
N ASP A 186 -5.57 11.01 -2.10
CA ASP A 186 -5.29 12.15 -3.00
C ASP A 186 -3.83 12.07 -3.49
N ARG A 187 -3.63 11.94 -4.80
CA ARG A 187 -2.30 11.79 -5.42
C ARG A 187 -1.33 12.91 -5.02
N SER A 188 -1.81 14.15 -4.98
CA SER A 188 -0.96 15.29 -4.67
C SER A 188 -0.52 15.31 -3.20
N LEU A 189 -1.40 14.91 -2.28
CA LEU A 189 -1.07 14.80 -0.86
C LEU A 189 -0.12 13.61 -0.60
N VAL A 190 -0.37 12.48 -1.23
CA VAL A 190 0.52 11.31 -1.13
C VAL A 190 1.91 11.62 -1.69
N ALA A 191 1.99 12.28 -2.85
CA ALA A 191 3.27 12.72 -3.41
C ALA A 191 4.00 13.69 -2.48
N GLY A 192 3.29 14.65 -1.86
CA GLY A 192 3.85 15.55 -0.85
C GLY A 192 4.39 14.81 0.37
N VAL A 193 3.68 13.78 0.86
CA VAL A 193 4.14 12.95 1.99
C VAL A 193 5.40 12.17 1.60
N MET A 194 5.42 11.56 0.41
CA MET A 194 6.59 10.79 -0.05
C MET A 194 7.81 11.68 -0.23
N SER A 195 7.68 12.84 -0.87
CA SER A 195 8.77 13.81 -0.98
C SER A 195 9.29 14.26 0.39
N ALA A 196 8.38 14.59 1.33
CA ALA A 196 8.77 14.99 2.68
C ALA A 196 9.42 13.84 3.49
N ILE A 197 9.11 12.58 3.20
CA ILE A 197 9.79 11.41 3.76
C ILE A 197 11.18 11.26 3.14
N GLU A 198 11.30 11.36 1.83
CA GLU A 198 12.53 11.12 1.07
C GLU A 198 13.58 12.23 1.31
N ASP A 199 13.13 13.49 1.33
CA ASP A 199 14.02 14.67 1.43
C ASP A 199 14.16 15.23 2.85
N GLY A 200 13.21 14.88 3.75
CA GLY A 200 13.13 15.47 5.08
C GLY A 200 14.02 14.80 6.13
N PRO A 201 14.24 15.49 7.27
CA PRO A 201 15.06 14.97 8.38
C PRO A 201 14.30 14.03 9.33
N SER A 202 13.02 13.77 9.08
CA SER A 202 12.14 13.05 10.02
C SER A 202 12.48 11.57 10.19
N LEU A 203 13.25 10.99 9.25
CA LEU A 203 13.69 9.60 9.25
C LEU A 203 15.20 9.51 9.03
N PRO A 204 15.88 8.49 9.58
CA PRO A 204 17.28 8.20 9.27
C PRO A 204 17.50 8.00 7.76
N ALA A 205 18.68 8.37 7.27
CA ALA A 205 19.01 8.27 5.83
C ALA A 205 18.86 6.82 5.30
N CYS A 206 19.26 5.81 6.07
CA CYS A 206 19.10 4.40 5.68
C CYS A 206 17.63 4.04 5.45
N THR A 207 16.73 4.48 6.32
CA THR A 207 15.29 4.27 6.19
C THR A 207 14.72 4.98 4.96
N ARG A 208 15.10 6.25 4.76
CA ARG A 208 14.65 7.03 3.58
C ARG A 208 15.06 6.36 2.27
N ASN A 209 16.35 5.99 2.16
CA ASN A 209 16.88 5.32 0.98
C ASN A 209 16.18 3.97 0.73
N HIS A 210 15.89 3.22 1.80
CA HIS A 210 15.15 1.97 1.69
C HIS A 210 13.74 2.21 1.16
N LEU A 211 12.96 3.12 1.76
CA LEU A 211 11.60 3.43 1.34
C LEU A 211 11.52 3.95 -0.10
N ALA A 212 12.53 4.70 -0.56
CA ALA A 212 12.57 5.27 -1.90
C ALA A 212 12.60 4.20 -3.01
N VAL A 213 13.25 3.06 -2.75
CA VAL A 213 13.41 1.96 -3.73
C VAL A 213 12.37 0.87 -3.62
N LEU A 214 11.52 0.89 -2.60
CA LEU A 214 10.48 -0.13 -2.43
C LEU A 214 9.45 -0.11 -3.56
N PRO A 215 8.98 -1.28 -4.01
CA PRO A 215 7.87 -1.36 -4.95
C PRO A 215 6.61 -0.73 -4.35
N ARG A 216 5.80 -0.11 -5.22
CA ARG A 216 4.62 0.66 -4.81
C ARG A 216 3.34 0.10 -5.43
N ARG A 217 2.27 0.04 -4.65
CA ARG A 217 0.89 -0.16 -5.12
C ARG A 217 0.06 1.06 -4.84
N GLU A 218 -0.65 1.50 -5.85
CA GLU A 218 -1.43 2.74 -5.81
C GLU A 218 -2.94 2.42 -5.81
N LEU A 219 -3.63 2.87 -4.76
CA LEU A 219 -5.06 2.67 -4.52
C LEU A 219 -5.75 4.04 -4.37
N TYR A 220 -5.80 4.83 -5.45
CA TYR A 220 -6.34 6.19 -5.42
C TYR A 220 -7.87 6.27 -5.52
N ASP A 221 -8.54 5.16 -5.72
CA ASP A 221 -9.99 5.01 -5.75
C ASP A 221 -10.64 4.85 -4.35
N LEU A 222 -9.83 4.71 -3.30
CA LEU A 222 -10.32 4.55 -1.93
C LEU A 222 -11.00 5.82 -1.41
N PRO A 223 -12.08 5.69 -0.61
CA PRO A 223 -12.75 6.81 0.05
C PRO A 223 -11.90 7.41 1.19
N ASP A 224 -12.47 8.35 1.95
CA ASP A 224 -11.78 8.99 3.06
C ASP A 224 -11.27 7.98 4.09
N PRO A 225 -10.01 8.11 4.55
CA PRO A 225 -9.38 7.14 5.42
C PRO A 225 -10.11 6.99 6.75
N ARG A 226 -10.67 5.80 6.96
CA ARG A 226 -11.25 5.29 8.20
C ARG A 226 -10.66 3.92 8.47
N ARG A 227 -10.93 3.34 9.62
CA ARG A 227 -10.43 2.00 9.96
C ARG A 227 -10.84 0.96 8.91
N SER A 228 -12.09 0.92 8.50
CA SER A 228 -12.57 -0.01 7.47
C SER A 228 -11.92 0.20 6.10
N VAL A 229 -11.60 1.45 5.73
CA VAL A 229 -10.88 1.77 4.49
C VAL A 229 -9.41 1.32 4.58
N LEU A 230 -8.79 1.45 5.76
CA LEU A 230 -7.47 0.91 6.01
C LEU A 230 -7.46 -0.62 5.88
N ASP A 231 -8.44 -1.30 6.47
CA ASP A 231 -8.54 -2.76 6.38
C ASP A 231 -8.76 -3.22 4.92
N ASP A 232 -9.54 -2.48 4.12
CA ASP A 232 -9.68 -2.72 2.67
C ASP A 232 -8.39 -2.46 1.90
N ALA A 233 -7.67 -1.38 2.21
CA ALA A 233 -6.37 -1.09 1.61
C ALA A 233 -5.33 -2.18 1.90
N VAL A 234 -5.32 -2.72 3.11
CA VAL A 234 -4.45 -3.85 3.49
C VAL A 234 -4.81 -5.10 2.68
N ARG A 235 -6.11 -5.44 2.59
CA ARG A 235 -6.60 -6.58 1.80
C ARG A 235 -6.19 -6.45 0.33
N ARG A 236 -6.45 -5.30 -0.30
CA ARG A 236 -6.12 -5.03 -1.71
C ARG A 236 -4.61 -4.90 -1.92
N GLY A 237 -3.92 -4.26 -0.98
CA GLY A 237 -2.46 -4.12 -0.99
C GLY A 237 -1.74 -5.46 -0.97
N ARG A 238 -2.25 -6.47 -0.28
CA ARG A 238 -1.68 -7.83 -0.21
C ARG A 238 -2.06 -8.71 -1.41
N ALA A 239 -3.14 -8.39 -2.12
CA ALA A 239 -3.68 -9.25 -3.16
C ALA A 239 -2.69 -9.50 -4.31
N VAL A 240 -2.77 -10.66 -4.94
CA VAL A 240 -2.17 -10.90 -6.26
C VAL A 240 -3.07 -10.23 -7.31
N LEU A 241 -2.50 -9.36 -8.13
CA LEU A 241 -3.21 -8.71 -9.22
C LEU A 241 -3.19 -9.60 -10.45
N MET A 242 -4.34 -9.77 -11.06
CA MET A 242 -4.48 -10.63 -12.23
C MET A 242 -5.15 -9.89 -13.37
N GLU A 243 -4.71 -10.21 -14.58
CA GLU A 243 -5.40 -9.90 -15.82
C GLU A 243 -5.86 -11.23 -16.42
N VAL A 244 -7.16 -11.43 -16.57
CA VAL A 244 -7.73 -12.69 -17.05
C VAL A 244 -8.39 -12.46 -18.40
N HIS A 245 -8.11 -13.36 -19.35
CA HIS A 245 -8.73 -13.45 -20.65
C HIS A 245 -9.39 -14.81 -20.80
N ASN A 246 -10.66 -14.82 -21.16
CA ASN A 246 -11.40 -16.04 -21.48
C ASN A 246 -11.57 -16.08 -23.02
N ALA A 247 -11.17 -17.18 -23.62
CA ALA A 247 -11.33 -17.45 -25.05
C ALA A 247 -12.79 -17.67 -25.46
#